data_989c795905b257aa52a07ba1b4656809
#
_entry.id   989c795905b257aa52a07ba1b4656809
#
_cell.length_a   1.000
_cell.length_b   1.000
_cell.length_c   1.000
_cell.angle_alpha   90.00
_cell.angle_beta   90.00
_cell.angle_gamma   90.00
#
_symmetry.space_group_name_H-M   'P 1'
#
loop_
_entity.id
_entity.type
_entity.pdbx_description
1 polymer ?
#
loop_
_entity_poly.entity_id
_entity_poly.type
_entity_poly.pdbx_seq_one_letter_code
_entity_poly.pdbx_strand_id
1 'polypeptide(L)'
;MVIGLGSVGRPLTQYLLRAGTKITTYDHDNVDLPNVGTQGYHRGDLGSPKVIAMEEEAHNILGDDIAPFRYKGRREEFICTPEQMDDAINNLHIFVAVDSMRARQAIYAALTRLDVDHTKRFLYDTRCGAFVGNIQSVCLGDEDARAKYERSLFDDSKASPARCGMETMPHCPAFAAALTFQAYCSNINAYSSDYDCKVYDLRLGTLDCESDAGLPGTDGPVS
;
A
#
# COMPACT_ATOMS: atom_id res chain seq x y z
N MET A 1 -6.43 8.73 -1.11
CA MET A 1 -5.54 9.10 0.01
C MET A 1 -4.56 7.98 0.27
N VAL A 2 -3.27 8.25 0.51
CA VAL A 2 -2.25 7.25 0.85
C VAL A 2 -1.70 7.56 2.23
N ILE A 3 -1.70 6.57 3.13
CA ILE A 3 -1.21 6.68 4.50
C ILE A 3 0.06 5.84 4.62
N GLY A 4 1.20 6.51 4.82
CA GLY A 4 2.56 5.97 4.80
C GLY A 4 3.23 6.08 3.42
N LEU A 5 4.43 6.64 3.38
CA LEU A 5 5.29 6.77 2.19
C LEU A 5 6.57 5.92 2.31
N GLY A 6 6.45 4.78 2.95
CA GLY A 6 7.51 3.77 3.03
C GLY A 6 7.72 3.00 1.72
N SER A 7 8.28 1.80 1.85
CA SER A 7 8.66 0.94 0.70
C SER A 7 7.50 0.56 -0.22
N VAL A 8 6.26 0.53 0.27
CA VAL A 8 5.05 0.28 -0.52
C VAL A 8 4.38 1.58 -0.93
N GLY A 9 4.17 2.51 0.03
CA GLY A 9 3.34 3.70 -0.22
C GLY A 9 3.96 4.67 -1.21
N ARG A 10 5.29 4.83 -1.22
CA ARG A 10 5.98 5.70 -2.18
C ARG A 10 5.81 5.22 -3.64
N PRO A 11 6.18 4.00 -4.02
CA PRO A 11 5.97 3.53 -5.40
C PRO A 11 4.49 3.47 -5.79
N LEU A 12 3.59 3.14 -4.87
CA LEU A 12 2.15 3.21 -5.13
C LEU A 12 1.71 4.63 -5.47
N THR A 13 2.18 5.63 -4.72
CA THR A 13 1.89 7.05 -4.99
C THR A 13 2.37 7.45 -6.39
N GLN A 14 3.56 7.00 -6.81
CA GLN A 14 4.06 7.25 -8.17
C GLN A 14 3.15 6.65 -9.25
N TYR A 15 2.64 5.42 -9.07
CA TYR A 15 1.70 4.80 -10.02
C TYR A 15 0.39 5.60 -10.11
N LEU A 16 -0.16 5.99 -8.96
CA LEU A 16 -1.38 6.77 -8.89
C LEU A 16 -1.23 8.16 -9.56
N LEU A 17 -0.09 8.85 -9.35
CA LEU A 17 0.22 10.13 -10.00
C LEU A 17 0.31 9.97 -11.53
N ARG A 18 1.03 8.95 -12.01
CA ARG A 18 1.16 8.65 -13.45
C ARG A 18 -0.18 8.33 -14.10
N ALA A 19 -1.13 7.79 -13.34
CA ALA A 19 -2.51 7.59 -13.78
C ALA A 19 -3.38 8.86 -13.70
N GLY A 20 -2.80 10.01 -13.31
CA GLY A 20 -3.50 11.28 -13.21
C GLY A 20 -4.43 11.40 -11.99
N THR A 21 -4.30 10.51 -11.00
CA THR A 21 -5.12 10.53 -9.78
C THR A 21 -4.75 11.71 -8.90
N LYS A 22 -5.75 12.39 -8.32
CA LYS A 22 -5.52 13.37 -7.26
C LYS A 22 -5.28 12.67 -5.94
N ILE A 23 -4.18 12.99 -5.25
CA ILE A 23 -3.73 12.26 -4.08
C ILE A 23 -3.42 13.20 -2.91
N THR A 24 -3.88 12.81 -1.71
CA THR A 24 -3.36 13.32 -0.43
C THR A 24 -2.54 12.22 0.22
N THR A 25 -1.33 12.54 0.66
CA THR A 25 -0.46 11.60 1.38
C THR A 25 -0.22 12.04 2.81
N TYR A 26 -0.06 11.06 3.70
CA TYR A 26 0.29 11.26 5.11
C TYR A 26 1.55 10.48 5.44
N ASP A 27 2.58 11.17 5.92
CA ASP A 27 3.80 10.56 6.47
C ASP A 27 4.52 11.60 7.34
N HIS A 28 4.97 11.23 8.53
CA HIS A 28 5.65 12.12 9.47
C HIS A 28 7.18 12.00 9.43
N ASP A 29 7.69 10.97 8.75
CA ASP A 29 9.11 10.65 8.71
C ASP A 29 9.91 11.59 7.80
N ASN A 30 11.21 11.63 8.08
CA ASN A 30 12.21 12.12 7.14
C ASN A 30 12.85 10.95 6.39
N VAL A 31 13.48 11.27 5.27
CA VAL A 31 14.24 10.30 4.48
C VAL A 31 15.58 10.02 5.16
N ASP A 32 15.81 8.75 5.51
CA ASP A 32 17.07 8.25 6.07
C ASP A 32 17.86 7.43 5.05
N LEU A 33 19.13 7.21 5.31
CA LEU A 33 20.04 6.51 4.40
C LEU A 33 19.53 5.11 3.98
N PRO A 34 18.98 4.27 4.88
CA PRO A 34 18.37 3.00 4.48
C PRO A 34 17.21 3.16 3.48
N ASN A 35 16.48 4.26 3.56
CA ASN A 35 15.32 4.51 2.69
C ASN A 35 15.71 4.70 1.22
N VAL A 36 16.94 5.18 0.95
CA VAL A 36 17.48 5.34 -0.42
C VAL A 36 17.50 4.00 -1.16
N GLY A 37 17.98 2.94 -0.50
CA GLY A 37 18.05 1.62 -1.13
C GLY A 37 16.77 0.82 -1.12
N THR A 38 15.88 1.07 -0.15
CA THR A 38 14.74 0.19 0.14
C THR A 38 13.38 0.77 -0.21
N GLN A 39 13.29 2.11 -0.23
CA GLN A 39 12.05 2.83 -0.48
C GLN A 39 12.08 3.66 -1.76
N GLY A 40 13.23 3.67 -2.46
CA GLY A 40 13.41 4.35 -3.75
C GLY A 40 13.60 5.86 -3.65
N TYR A 41 13.93 6.42 -2.47
CA TYR A 41 14.33 7.80 -2.32
C TYR A 41 15.72 8.04 -2.90
N HIS A 42 16.04 9.29 -3.23
CA HIS A 42 17.35 9.66 -3.76
C HIS A 42 18.30 10.14 -2.65
N ARG A 43 19.59 10.11 -2.90
CA ARG A 43 20.57 10.64 -1.94
C ARG A 43 20.38 12.13 -1.67
N GLY A 44 19.84 12.89 -2.63
CA GLY A 44 19.50 14.29 -2.47
C GLY A 44 18.35 14.55 -1.49
N ASP A 45 17.53 13.54 -1.22
CA ASP A 45 16.37 13.66 -0.34
C ASP A 45 16.73 13.47 1.15
N LEU A 46 17.96 13.07 1.46
CA LEU A 46 18.38 12.78 2.84
C LEU A 46 18.12 13.93 3.79
N GLY A 47 17.39 13.62 4.88
CA GLY A 47 16.96 14.58 5.88
C GLY A 47 15.68 15.35 5.53
N SER A 48 15.24 15.33 4.28
CA SER A 48 13.98 15.95 3.87
C SER A 48 12.77 15.14 4.37
N PRO A 49 11.64 15.78 4.72
CA PRO A 49 10.41 15.06 4.98
C PRO A 49 10.00 14.23 3.77
N LYS A 50 9.56 12.97 4.00
CA LYS A 50 9.14 12.07 2.92
C LYS A 50 8.05 12.66 2.03
N VAL A 51 7.11 13.40 2.61
CA VAL A 51 6.05 14.07 1.85
C VAL A 51 6.58 15.18 0.93
N ILE A 52 7.66 15.87 1.30
CA ILE A 52 8.30 16.91 0.47
C ILE A 52 9.10 16.25 -0.67
N ALA A 53 9.89 15.21 -0.36
CA ALA A 53 10.59 14.45 -1.40
C ALA A 53 9.58 13.84 -2.43
N MET A 54 8.40 13.43 -1.98
CA MET A 54 7.34 12.96 -2.87
C MET A 54 6.67 14.09 -3.65
N GLU A 55 6.61 15.31 -3.11
CA GLU A 55 6.12 16.51 -3.83
C GLU A 55 7.06 16.86 -4.99
N GLU A 56 8.37 16.87 -4.75
CA GLU A 56 9.37 17.05 -5.81
C GLU A 56 9.23 15.98 -6.90
N GLU A 57 9.02 14.73 -6.50
CA GLU A 57 8.76 13.63 -7.44
C GLU A 57 7.45 13.84 -8.22
N ALA A 58 6.40 14.38 -7.60
CA ALA A 58 5.15 14.71 -8.28
C ALA A 58 5.36 15.79 -9.35
N HIS A 59 6.20 16.81 -9.08
CA HIS A 59 6.60 17.82 -10.06
C HIS A 59 7.38 17.17 -11.22
N ASN A 60 8.29 16.25 -10.94
CA ASN A 60 9.02 15.52 -11.98
C ASN A 60 8.12 14.64 -12.85
N ILE A 61 7.04 14.06 -12.29
CA ILE A 61 6.10 13.19 -13.01
C ILE A 61 5.10 14.00 -13.85
N LEU A 62 4.55 15.08 -13.29
CA LEU A 62 3.38 15.76 -13.83
C LEU A 62 3.69 17.15 -14.42
N GLY A 63 4.84 17.73 -14.08
CA GLY A 63 5.18 19.12 -14.37
C GLY A 63 4.66 20.11 -13.31
N ASP A 64 5.26 21.29 -13.28
CA ASP A 64 5.00 22.32 -12.25
C ASP A 64 3.60 22.95 -12.34
N ASP A 65 2.98 22.88 -13.49
CA ASP A 65 1.63 23.39 -13.76
C ASP A 65 0.53 22.45 -13.29
N ILE A 66 0.79 21.13 -13.16
CA ILE A 66 -0.20 20.12 -12.81
C ILE A 66 -0.02 19.58 -11.39
N ALA A 67 1.22 19.39 -10.95
CA ALA A 67 1.54 18.75 -9.67
C ALA A 67 0.82 19.39 -8.46
N PRO A 68 0.74 20.73 -8.30
CA PRO A 68 0.08 21.35 -7.16
C PRO A 68 -1.43 21.07 -7.05
N PHE A 69 -2.06 20.70 -8.18
CA PHE A 69 -3.48 20.33 -8.20
C PHE A 69 -3.75 18.85 -8.00
N ARG A 70 -2.72 18.02 -8.13
CA ARG A 70 -2.81 16.56 -8.08
C ARG A 70 -2.19 15.95 -6.85
N TYR A 71 -1.20 16.60 -6.23
CA TYR A 71 -0.53 16.10 -5.04
C TYR A 71 -0.66 17.06 -3.87
N LYS A 72 -0.89 16.50 -2.67
CA LYS A 72 -0.89 17.21 -1.40
C LYS A 72 -0.22 16.32 -0.34
N GLY A 73 0.95 16.74 0.14
CA GLY A 73 1.65 16.10 1.25
C GLY A 73 1.22 16.65 2.61
N ARG A 74 0.99 15.77 3.58
CA ARG A 74 0.73 16.09 4.98
C ARG A 74 1.86 15.51 5.84
N ARG A 75 2.73 16.38 6.37
CA ARG A 75 3.84 15.98 7.25
C ARG A 75 3.35 15.72 8.67
N GLU A 76 2.56 14.69 8.83
CA GLU A 76 2.00 14.31 10.13
C GLU A 76 1.67 12.82 10.13
N GLU A 77 1.68 12.21 11.32
CA GLU A 77 1.16 10.88 11.51
C GLU A 77 -0.36 10.88 11.35
N PHE A 78 -0.90 9.88 10.66
CA PHE A 78 -2.35 9.73 10.55
C PHE A 78 -2.88 9.00 11.79
N ILE A 79 -3.43 9.78 12.72
CA ILE A 79 -3.99 9.31 14.00
C ILE A 79 -5.50 9.55 14.12
N CYS A 80 -6.16 9.73 12.97
CA CYS A 80 -7.61 9.89 12.88
C CYS A 80 -8.15 11.13 13.61
N THR A 81 -7.42 12.26 13.56
CA THR A 81 -7.96 13.55 14.04
C THR A 81 -9.18 13.98 13.23
N PRO A 82 -10.05 14.89 13.74
CA PRO A 82 -11.20 15.37 12.98
C PRO A 82 -10.81 15.89 11.58
N GLU A 83 -9.74 16.67 11.47
CA GLU A 83 -9.27 17.24 10.20
C GLU A 83 -8.78 16.15 9.23
N GLN A 84 -8.13 15.10 9.75
CA GLN A 84 -7.70 13.95 8.95
C GLN A 84 -8.91 13.11 8.52
N MET A 85 -9.93 13.01 9.35
CA MET A 85 -11.17 12.32 9.00
C MET A 85 -11.97 13.11 7.95
N ASP A 86 -11.93 14.44 7.95
CA ASP A 86 -12.49 15.26 6.87
C ASP A 86 -11.78 15.00 5.54
N ASP A 87 -10.44 14.89 5.54
CA ASP A 87 -9.70 14.45 4.34
C ASP A 87 -10.13 13.02 3.94
N ALA A 88 -10.37 12.10 4.89
CA ALA A 88 -10.83 10.74 4.60
C ALA A 88 -12.25 10.70 4.02
N ILE A 89 -13.17 11.55 4.49
CA ILE A 89 -14.54 11.68 3.97
C ILE A 89 -14.52 12.06 2.48
N ASN A 90 -13.59 12.92 2.09
CA ASN A 90 -13.47 13.39 0.71
C ASN A 90 -12.72 12.42 -0.24
N ASN A 91 -12.24 11.27 0.28
CA ASN A 91 -11.51 10.28 -0.49
C ASN A 91 -12.25 8.94 -0.51
N LEU A 92 -12.66 8.48 -1.68
CA LEU A 92 -13.33 7.19 -1.87
C LEU A 92 -12.35 6.01 -1.77
N HIS A 93 -11.08 6.22 -2.08
CA HIS A 93 -10.04 5.20 -2.09
C HIS A 93 -8.95 5.55 -1.08
N ILE A 94 -8.78 4.71 -0.07
CA ILE A 94 -7.85 4.91 1.03
C ILE A 94 -6.85 3.76 1.05
N PHE A 95 -5.58 4.09 0.86
CA PHE A 95 -4.48 3.14 0.82
C PHE A 95 -3.70 3.21 2.13
N VAL A 96 -3.57 2.08 2.81
CA VAL A 96 -2.89 1.93 4.09
C VAL A 96 -1.60 1.15 3.87
N ALA A 97 -0.47 1.85 3.98
CA ALA A 97 0.87 1.32 3.79
C ALA A 97 1.77 1.60 5.01
N VAL A 98 1.16 1.55 6.20
CA VAL A 98 1.85 1.73 7.48
C VAL A 98 2.51 0.43 7.94
N ASP A 99 3.45 0.50 8.86
CA ASP A 99 4.23 -0.65 9.35
C ASP A 99 3.57 -1.39 10.53
N SER A 100 2.70 -0.72 11.32
CA SER A 100 2.11 -1.32 12.51
C SER A 100 0.68 -1.83 12.28
N MET A 101 0.36 -2.97 12.84
CA MET A 101 -0.99 -3.53 12.83
C MET A 101 -1.94 -2.68 13.68
N ARG A 102 -1.44 -2.10 14.77
CA ARG A 102 -2.21 -1.19 15.62
C ARG A 102 -2.71 0.04 14.85
N ALA A 103 -1.84 0.65 14.03
CA ALA A 103 -2.25 1.79 13.19
C ALA A 103 -3.33 1.37 12.17
N ARG A 104 -3.19 0.18 11.54
CA ARG A 104 -4.18 -0.37 10.62
C ARG A 104 -5.55 -0.55 11.28
N GLN A 105 -5.57 -1.13 12.47
CA GLN A 105 -6.79 -1.32 13.26
C GLN A 105 -7.45 0.01 13.61
N ALA A 106 -6.67 1.00 14.04
CA ALA A 106 -7.19 2.32 14.39
C ALA A 106 -7.79 3.03 13.17
N ILE A 107 -7.09 3.01 12.04
CA ILE A 107 -7.56 3.60 10.78
C ILE A 107 -8.86 2.93 10.33
N TYR A 108 -8.89 1.60 10.28
CA TYR A 108 -10.09 0.86 9.88
C TYR A 108 -11.28 1.16 10.78
N ALA A 109 -11.08 1.12 12.11
CA ALA A 109 -12.14 1.41 13.07
C ALA A 109 -12.66 2.85 12.97
N ALA A 110 -11.80 3.82 12.62
CA ALA A 110 -12.22 5.20 12.40
C ALA A 110 -13.03 5.33 11.10
N LEU A 111 -12.58 4.70 10.01
CA LEU A 111 -13.23 4.77 8.71
C LEU A 111 -14.63 4.13 8.72
N THR A 112 -14.80 3.00 9.40
CA THR A 112 -16.10 2.30 9.48
C THR A 112 -17.13 3.01 10.37
N ARG A 113 -16.69 3.97 11.20
CA ARG A 113 -17.58 4.79 12.04
C ARG A 113 -18.01 6.10 11.37
N LEU A 114 -17.47 6.42 10.20
CA LEU A 114 -17.91 7.61 9.47
C LEU A 114 -19.38 7.47 9.08
N ASP A 115 -20.14 8.54 9.32
CA ASP A 115 -21.53 8.65 8.86
C ASP A 115 -21.57 9.12 7.40
N VAL A 116 -21.19 8.22 6.49
CA VAL A 116 -21.14 8.45 5.06
C VAL A 116 -21.59 7.20 4.29
N ASP A 117 -21.94 7.38 3.02
CA ASP A 117 -22.19 6.24 2.13
C ASP A 117 -20.87 5.46 1.88
N HIS A 118 -20.84 4.22 2.34
CA HIS A 118 -19.70 3.31 2.21
C HIS A 118 -19.75 2.44 0.95
N THR A 119 -20.84 2.44 0.17
CA THR A 119 -21.03 1.53 -0.97
C THR A 119 -19.97 1.69 -2.06
N LYS A 120 -19.38 2.89 -2.13
CA LYS A 120 -18.32 3.24 -3.11
C LYS A 120 -16.98 3.53 -2.46
N ARG A 121 -16.79 3.18 -1.21
CA ARG A 121 -15.57 3.47 -0.46
C ARG A 121 -14.74 2.22 -0.29
N PHE A 122 -13.46 2.32 -0.66
CA PHE A 122 -12.52 1.20 -0.61
C PHE A 122 -11.34 1.50 0.30
N LEU A 123 -11.02 0.51 1.12
CA LEU A 123 -9.76 0.42 1.85
C LEU A 123 -8.84 -0.57 1.13
N TYR A 124 -7.60 -0.16 0.87
CA TYR A 124 -6.53 -1.01 0.35
C TYR A 124 -5.47 -1.13 1.44
N ASP A 125 -5.40 -2.28 2.09
CA ASP A 125 -4.39 -2.55 3.10
C ASP A 125 -3.29 -3.43 2.49
N THR A 126 -2.09 -2.86 2.40
CA THR A 126 -0.93 -3.54 1.84
C THR A 126 0.08 -3.81 2.92
N ARG A 127 0.32 -5.09 3.17
CA ARG A 127 1.27 -5.62 4.14
C ARG A 127 2.38 -6.31 3.40
N CYS A 128 3.61 -5.95 3.71
CA CYS A 128 4.76 -6.50 3.01
C CYS A 128 5.90 -6.80 3.98
N GLY A 129 6.42 -8.01 3.89
CA GLY A 129 7.70 -8.42 4.45
C GLY A 129 8.77 -8.54 3.37
N ALA A 130 9.87 -9.20 3.66
CA ALA A 130 10.98 -9.34 2.73
C ALA A 130 10.60 -10.12 1.44
N PHE A 131 9.78 -11.17 1.57
CA PHE A 131 9.42 -12.08 0.46
C PHE A 131 7.93 -12.35 0.33
N VAL A 132 7.13 -11.88 1.28
CA VAL A 132 5.70 -12.15 1.32
C VAL A 132 4.95 -10.85 1.46
N GLY A 133 3.97 -10.64 0.61
CA GLY A 133 3.04 -9.52 0.69
C GLY A 133 1.60 -10.01 0.77
N ASN A 134 0.76 -9.25 1.44
CA ASN A 134 -0.67 -9.45 1.46
C ASN A 134 -1.35 -8.12 1.11
N ILE A 135 -2.19 -8.13 0.09
CA ILE A 135 -2.96 -6.97 -0.32
C ILE A 135 -4.43 -7.30 -0.10
N GLN A 136 -5.10 -6.47 0.66
CA GLN A 136 -6.53 -6.59 0.89
C GLN A 136 -7.23 -5.35 0.35
N SER A 137 -8.13 -5.57 -0.59
CA SER A 137 -9.02 -4.54 -1.13
C SER A 137 -10.42 -4.79 -0.55
N VAL A 138 -10.90 -3.84 0.24
CA VAL A 138 -12.11 -3.98 1.05
C VAL A 138 -13.09 -2.90 0.65
N CYS A 139 -14.24 -3.27 0.09
CA CYS A 139 -15.39 -2.37 0.00
C CYS A 139 -15.97 -2.16 1.39
N LEU A 140 -15.97 -0.94 1.89
CA LEU A 140 -16.46 -0.65 3.24
C LEU A 140 -17.99 -0.74 3.36
N GLY A 141 -18.72 -0.75 2.24
CA GLY A 141 -20.16 -1.00 2.19
C GLY A 141 -20.54 -2.48 2.22
N ASP A 142 -19.59 -3.39 2.00
CA ASP A 142 -19.82 -4.84 1.98
C ASP A 142 -19.49 -5.46 3.34
N GLU A 143 -20.50 -6.01 4.00
CA GLU A 143 -20.37 -6.59 5.35
C GLU A 143 -19.48 -7.85 5.36
N ASP A 144 -19.58 -8.70 4.34
CA ASP A 144 -18.77 -9.92 4.23
C ASP A 144 -17.30 -9.56 4.00
N ALA A 145 -17.06 -8.54 3.18
CA ALA A 145 -15.73 -8.00 2.95
C ALA A 145 -15.10 -7.46 4.24
N ARG A 146 -15.85 -6.66 5.00
CA ARG A 146 -15.40 -6.16 6.31
C ARG A 146 -15.11 -7.28 7.29
N ALA A 147 -16.04 -8.24 7.42
CA ALA A 147 -15.86 -9.38 8.32
C ALA A 147 -14.63 -10.23 7.95
N LYS A 148 -14.34 -10.41 6.66
CA LYS A 148 -13.13 -11.08 6.19
C LYS A 148 -11.88 -10.30 6.56
N TYR A 149 -11.89 -8.98 6.35
CA TYR A 149 -10.77 -8.10 6.70
C TYR A 149 -10.49 -8.10 8.21
N GLU A 150 -11.52 -7.97 9.04
CA GLU A 150 -11.41 -7.99 10.50
C GLU A 150 -10.74 -9.26 11.02
N ARG A 151 -11.07 -10.42 10.45
CA ARG A 151 -10.41 -11.70 10.80
C ARG A 151 -8.92 -11.74 10.42
N SER A 152 -8.49 -10.88 9.53
CA SER A 152 -7.08 -10.77 9.11
C SER A 152 -6.25 -9.87 10.00
N LEU A 153 -6.90 -9.08 10.86
CA LEU A 153 -6.21 -8.19 11.80
C LEU A 153 -5.74 -9.01 13.00
N PHE A 154 -4.53 -8.74 13.46
CA PHE A 154 -3.92 -9.42 14.59
C PHE A 154 -3.14 -8.45 15.46
N ASP A 155 -2.73 -8.86 16.64
CA ASP A 155 -1.89 -8.05 17.53
C ASP A 155 -0.44 -8.00 17.04
N ASP A 156 0.22 -6.84 17.13
CA ASP A 156 1.60 -6.64 16.67
C ASP A 156 2.58 -7.66 17.30
N SER A 157 2.29 -8.17 18.50
CA SER A 157 3.10 -9.20 19.15
C SER A 157 3.12 -10.55 18.41
N LYS A 158 2.16 -10.76 17.50
CA LYS A 158 2.06 -11.95 16.64
C LYS A 158 2.73 -11.76 15.29
N ALA A 159 3.22 -10.56 14.99
CA ALA A 159 3.97 -10.30 13.78
C ALA A 159 5.29 -11.09 13.84
N SER A 160 5.58 -11.86 12.79
CA SER A 160 6.88 -12.52 12.68
C SER A 160 7.96 -11.46 12.51
N PRO A 161 8.99 -11.41 13.37
CA PRO A 161 10.09 -10.48 13.17
C PRO A 161 10.76 -10.76 11.82
N ALA A 162 11.07 -9.70 11.08
CA ALA A 162 11.86 -9.83 9.87
C ALA A 162 13.20 -10.50 10.21
N ARG A 163 13.64 -11.45 9.38
CA ARG A 163 14.97 -12.06 9.56
C ARG A 163 16.03 -10.97 9.35
N CYS A 164 16.98 -10.90 10.27
CA CYS A 164 18.08 -9.94 10.25
C CYS A 164 18.74 -9.89 8.85
N GLY A 165 18.84 -8.69 8.24
CA GLY A 165 19.40 -8.49 6.90
C GLY A 165 18.43 -8.72 5.72
N MET A 166 17.19 -9.14 5.97
CA MET A 166 16.16 -9.33 4.94
C MET A 166 15.09 -8.23 4.93
N GLU A 167 15.19 -7.27 5.84
CA GLU A 167 14.23 -6.17 6.02
C GLU A 167 14.16 -5.22 4.81
N THR A 168 15.05 -5.38 3.85
CA THR A 168 15.38 -4.33 2.87
C THR A 168 15.38 -4.78 1.42
N MET A 169 14.66 -5.84 1.09
CA MET A 169 14.57 -6.29 -0.30
C MET A 169 13.53 -5.44 -1.06
N PRO A 170 13.96 -4.56 -1.99
CA PRO A 170 13.06 -3.58 -2.61
C PRO A 170 12.04 -4.18 -3.57
N HIS A 171 12.26 -5.40 -4.06
CA HIS A 171 11.41 -6.01 -5.09
C HIS A 171 10.02 -6.39 -4.56
N CYS A 172 9.91 -6.94 -3.35
CA CYS A 172 8.62 -7.37 -2.81
C CYS A 172 7.67 -6.18 -2.53
N PRO A 173 8.11 -5.09 -1.86
CA PRO A 173 7.29 -3.90 -1.73
C PRO A 173 6.88 -3.25 -3.06
N ALA A 174 7.78 -3.19 -4.05
CA ALA A 174 7.47 -2.65 -5.37
C ALA A 174 6.40 -3.48 -6.08
N PHE A 175 6.50 -4.81 -6.01
CA PHE A 175 5.50 -5.71 -6.56
C PHE A 175 4.15 -5.59 -5.83
N ALA A 176 4.17 -5.50 -4.50
CA ALA A 176 2.98 -5.27 -3.69
C ALA A 176 2.29 -3.94 -4.04
N ALA A 177 3.06 -2.87 -4.25
CA ALA A 177 2.54 -1.58 -4.69
C ALA A 177 1.87 -1.67 -6.09
N ALA A 178 2.48 -2.39 -7.03
CA ALA A 178 1.92 -2.61 -8.37
C ALA A 178 0.61 -3.41 -8.32
N LEU A 179 0.52 -4.45 -7.49
CA LEU A 179 -0.70 -5.22 -7.30
C LEU A 179 -1.80 -4.42 -6.59
N THR A 180 -1.43 -3.56 -5.63
CA THR A 180 -2.38 -2.64 -4.99
C THR A 180 -2.94 -1.64 -6.00
N PHE A 181 -2.10 -1.11 -6.87
CA PHE A 181 -2.54 -0.26 -7.98
C PHE A 181 -3.45 -1.01 -8.96
N GLN A 182 -3.15 -2.26 -9.29
CA GLN A 182 -4.02 -3.10 -10.12
C GLN A 182 -5.40 -3.33 -9.47
N ALA A 183 -5.45 -3.59 -8.17
CA ALA A 183 -6.72 -3.72 -7.43
C ALA A 183 -7.54 -2.42 -7.47
N TYR A 184 -6.88 -1.27 -7.33
CA TYR A 184 -7.50 0.04 -7.49
C TYR A 184 -8.09 0.23 -8.89
N CYS A 185 -7.33 -0.05 -9.95
CA CYS A 185 -7.81 0.05 -11.33
C CYS A 185 -9.01 -0.88 -11.58
N SER A 186 -9.00 -2.09 -11.02
CA SER A 186 -10.09 -3.04 -11.16
C SER A 186 -11.37 -2.52 -10.49
N ASN A 187 -11.26 -1.91 -9.31
CA ASN A 187 -12.42 -1.36 -8.61
C ASN A 187 -13.00 -0.12 -9.31
N ILE A 188 -12.16 0.76 -9.88
CA ILE A 188 -12.66 1.89 -10.67
C ILE A 188 -13.40 1.40 -11.91
N ASN A 189 -12.85 0.41 -12.62
CA ASN A 189 -13.48 -0.15 -13.82
C ASN A 189 -14.78 -0.89 -13.50
N ALA A 190 -14.87 -1.57 -12.35
CA ALA A 190 -16.10 -2.20 -11.88
C ALA A 190 -17.23 -1.19 -11.67
N TYR A 191 -16.91 0.02 -11.23
CA TYR A 191 -17.89 1.11 -11.13
C TYR A 191 -18.48 1.57 -12.45
N SER A 192 -17.70 1.49 -13.52
CA SER A 192 -18.18 1.89 -14.84
C SER A 192 -19.07 0.84 -15.51
N SER A 193 -19.18 -0.37 -14.93
CA SER A 193 -19.79 -1.53 -15.54
C SER A 193 -20.87 -2.27 -14.72
N ASP A 194 -21.45 -1.65 -13.70
CA ASP A 194 -22.49 -2.24 -12.82
C ASP A 194 -22.11 -3.60 -12.17
N TYR A 195 -20.84 -3.84 -11.89
CA TYR A 195 -20.38 -5.06 -11.22
C TYR A 195 -20.44 -4.95 -9.70
N ASP A 196 -20.86 -6.05 -9.05
CA ASP A 196 -20.84 -6.20 -7.60
C ASP A 196 -19.43 -5.96 -7.02
N CYS A 197 -19.38 -5.27 -5.87
CA CYS A 197 -18.16 -5.10 -5.08
C CYS A 197 -17.54 -6.44 -4.72
N LYS A 198 -16.31 -6.70 -5.17
CA LYS A 198 -15.57 -7.92 -4.84
C LYS A 198 -14.37 -7.61 -3.97
N VAL A 199 -14.17 -8.44 -2.95
CA VAL A 199 -12.93 -8.44 -2.17
C VAL A 199 -11.87 -9.19 -2.98
N TYR A 200 -10.74 -8.52 -3.24
CA TYR A 200 -9.55 -9.16 -3.79
C TYR A 200 -8.54 -9.36 -2.68
N ASP A 201 -8.34 -10.61 -2.28
CA ASP A 201 -7.23 -11.01 -1.42
C ASP A 201 -6.10 -11.50 -2.35
N LEU A 202 -5.22 -10.56 -2.70
CA LEU A 202 -4.05 -10.87 -3.51
C LEU A 202 -2.91 -11.22 -2.55
N ARG A 203 -2.64 -12.49 -2.39
CA ARG A 203 -1.44 -12.95 -1.69
C ARG A 203 -0.32 -13.08 -2.69
N LEU A 204 0.78 -12.38 -2.44
CA LEU A 204 2.05 -12.76 -3.04
C LEU A 204 2.43 -14.10 -2.41
N GLY A 205 1.99 -15.19 -3.04
CA GLY A 205 2.43 -16.51 -2.64
C GLY A 205 3.95 -16.55 -2.66
N THR A 206 4.59 -17.17 -1.69
CA THR A 206 5.84 -17.84 -1.97
C THR A 206 5.58 -18.62 -3.24
N LEU A 207 6.38 -18.45 -4.27
CA LEU A 207 6.57 -19.50 -5.24
C LEU A 207 7.11 -20.65 -4.40
N ASP A 208 6.21 -21.47 -3.86
CA ASP A 208 6.54 -22.82 -3.49
C ASP A 208 6.96 -23.44 -4.82
N CYS A 209 8.24 -23.34 -5.09
CA CYS A 209 8.88 -24.32 -5.96
C CYS A 209 8.65 -25.63 -5.20
N GLU A 210 7.56 -26.31 -5.49
CA GLU A 210 7.46 -27.72 -5.19
C GLU A 210 8.65 -28.35 -5.89
N SER A 211 9.73 -28.48 -5.16
CA SER A 211 10.94 -29.23 -5.55
C SER A 211 10.67 -30.73 -5.65
N ASP A 212 9.41 -31.13 -5.66
CA ASP A 212 8.96 -32.53 -5.76
C ASP A 212 8.38 -32.93 -7.12
N ALA A 213 8.54 -32.14 -8.14
CA ALA A 213 8.49 -32.69 -9.47
C ALA A 213 9.81 -33.47 -9.68
N GLY A 214 9.80 -34.75 -9.32
CA GLY A 214 10.91 -35.64 -9.54
C GLY A 214 11.46 -35.49 -10.94
N LEU A 215 12.58 -34.81 -11.06
CA LEU A 215 13.41 -34.93 -12.23
C LEU A 215 13.79 -36.40 -12.33
N PRO A 216 13.45 -37.08 -13.44
CA PRO A 216 13.89 -38.45 -13.63
C PRO A 216 15.41 -38.46 -13.53
N GLY A 217 15.92 -39.32 -12.62
CA GLY A 217 17.34 -39.47 -12.35
C GLY A 217 18.10 -39.62 -13.66
N THR A 218 19.10 -38.78 -13.83
CA THR A 218 20.15 -38.96 -14.84
C THR A 218 21.17 -39.94 -14.27
N ASP A 219 20.77 -41.18 -14.02
CA ASP A 219 21.68 -42.30 -13.83
C ASP A 219 22.05 -42.85 -15.20
N GLY A 220 23.04 -42.21 -15.81
CA GLY A 220 23.73 -42.73 -16.97
C GLY A 220 25.23 -42.79 -16.69
N PRO A 221 25.91 -43.93 -16.82
CA PRO A 221 27.33 -44.00 -16.55
C PRO A 221 28.11 -43.26 -17.63
N VAL A 222 29.01 -42.38 -17.17
CA VAL A 222 30.01 -41.76 -18.03
C VAL A 222 31.09 -42.80 -18.29
N SER A 223 31.17 -43.29 -19.52
CA SER A 223 32.31 -44.06 -20.05
C SER A 223 33.24 -43.10 -20.79
#